data_036635e36ad1fe5a8512cef743abe865
#
_entry.id   036635e36ad1fe5a8512cef743abe865
#
_cell.length_a   1.000
_cell.length_b   1.000
_cell.length_c   1.000
_cell.angle_alpha   90.00
_cell.angle_beta   90.00
_cell.angle_gamma   90.00
#
_symmetry.space_group_name_H-M   'P 1'
#
loop_
_entity.id
_entity.type
_entity.pdbx_description
1 polymer ?
#
loop_
_entity_poly.entity_id
_entity_poly.type
_entity_poly.pdbx_seq_one_letter_code
_entity_poly.pdbx_strand_id
1 'polypeptide(L)'
;MKSEKLKRGLLVALVWLLILGLWEGAYRIFEWRCYVFPAPSHVFDSLVNLIGFKTWFGDPVWAVDAAGHSVAFQMNPNWPLHGQPLQLTGSLWNSQLPAAVGTSILRLLLGFSISVVLGLFIGLAMFRFKFIDALLGPVFLGLQTLPSVCWVPLAVLALGINETGILFVTVMGSFFSIAITLRDGLRVTPTIYRSAGLVFGAHGIKFYTQVMLPAGLPALASSLRSGFSFAWRSLMGGELIFVLKQEGVGHLLAVGREFGDVGQVVGVMFIMVLIGMAADRFIFAPLEKKVQSRFGLGG
;
A
#
# COMPACT_ATOMS: atom_id res chain seq x y z
N MET A 1 -25.57 14.17 16.63
CA MET A 1 -24.24 13.95 16.03
C MET A 1 -23.52 12.66 16.45
N LYS A 2 -23.30 12.38 17.78
CA LYS A 2 -22.68 11.10 18.23
C LYS A 2 -23.51 9.86 17.88
N SER A 3 -24.85 9.92 18.04
CA SER A 3 -25.76 8.80 17.74
C SER A 3 -25.81 8.43 16.25
N GLU A 4 -25.77 9.39 15.33
CA GLU A 4 -25.75 9.11 13.88
C GLU A 4 -24.42 8.51 13.40
N LYS A 5 -23.29 8.95 13.99
CA LYS A 5 -21.98 8.33 13.70
C LYS A 5 -21.93 6.89 14.18
N LEU A 6 -22.53 6.62 15.34
CA LEU A 6 -22.61 5.26 15.88
C LEU A 6 -23.52 4.36 15.00
N LYS A 7 -24.69 4.86 14.59
CA LYS A 7 -25.60 4.13 13.69
C LYS A 7 -24.94 3.83 12.34
N ARG A 8 -24.23 4.81 11.75
CA ARG A 8 -23.44 4.59 10.52
C ARG A 8 -22.34 3.54 10.71
N GLY A 9 -21.62 3.58 11.83
CA GLY A 9 -20.58 2.58 12.14
C GLY A 9 -21.16 1.17 12.27
N LEU A 10 -22.28 1.04 13.00
CA LEU A 10 -23.01 -0.22 13.14
C LEU A 10 -23.53 -0.76 11.80
N LEU A 11 -24.06 0.12 10.96
CA LEU A 11 -24.58 -0.28 9.64
C LEU A 11 -23.44 -0.76 8.72
N VAL A 12 -22.30 -0.08 8.73
CA VAL A 12 -21.10 -0.51 7.97
C VAL A 12 -20.60 -1.86 8.49
N ALA A 13 -20.51 -2.04 9.81
CA ALA A 13 -20.09 -3.32 10.39
C ALA A 13 -21.07 -4.46 10.03
N LEU A 14 -22.37 -4.19 10.05
CA LEU A 14 -23.39 -5.17 9.69
C LEU A 14 -23.29 -5.56 8.20
N VAL A 15 -23.05 -4.60 7.31
CA VAL A 15 -22.82 -4.89 5.88
C VAL A 15 -21.59 -5.77 5.67
N TRP A 16 -20.49 -5.49 6.37
CA TRP A 16 -19.28 -6.32 6.27
C TRP A 16 -19.50 -7.73 6.81
N LEU A 17 -20.20 -7.86 7.95
CA LEU A 17 -20.56 -9.17 8.50
C LEU A 17 -21.47 -9.95 7.55
N LEU A 18 -22.40 -9.28 6.88
CA LEU A 18 -23.27 -9.90 5.90
C LEU A 18 -22.50 -10.36 4.66
N ILE A 19 -21.55 -9.55 4.16
CA ILE A 19 -20.68 -9.92 3.04
C ILE A 19 -19.82 -11.14 3.40
N LEU A 20 -19.19 -11.14 4.58
CA LEU A 20 -18.38 -12.26 5.05
C LEU A 20 -19.23 -13.51 5.26
N GLY A 21 -20.43 -13.37 5.82
CA GLY A 21 -21.39 -14.48 6.00
C GLY A 21 -21.89 -15.05 4.69
N LEU A 22 -22.18 -14.22 3.70
CA LEU A 22 -22.54 -14.65 2.35
C LEU A 22 -21.37 -15.36 1.65
N TRP A 23 -20.17 -14.88 1.82
CA TRP A 23 -18.98 -15.52 1.25
C TRP A 23 -18.73 -16.89 1.89
N GLU A 24 -18.76 -16.98 3.23
CA GLU A 24 -18.64 -18.26 3.95
C GLU A 24 -19.79 -19.24 3.59
N GLY A 25 -21.02 -18.71 3.51
CA GLY A 25 -22.20 -19.48 3.11
C GLY A 25 -22.09 -20.02 1.69
N ALA A 26 -21.69 -19.17 0.74
CA ALA A 26 -21.48 -19.55 -0.65
C ALA A 26 -20.40 -20.65 -0.77
N TYR A 27 -19.27 -20.47 -0.05
CA TYR A 27 -18.22 -21.45 -0.02
C TYR A 27 -18.73 -22.85 0.42
N ARG A 28 -19.55 -22.91 1.48
CA ARG A 28 -20.11 -24.16 1.99
C ARG A 28 -21.18 -24.77 1.11
N ILE A 29 -22.03 -23.93 0.50
CA ILE A 29 -23.13 -24.41 -0.36
C ILE A 29 -22.61 -24.93 -1.69
N PHE A 30 -21.64 -24.24 -2.29
CA PHE A 30 -21.08 -24.61 -3.60
C PHE A 30 -19.90 -25.58 -3.49
N GLU A 31 -19.51 -25.99 -2.29
CA GLU A 31 -18.39 -26.91 -2.02
C GLU A 31 -17.12 -26.50 -2.79
N TRP A 32 -16.82 -25.21 -2.81
CA TRP A 32 -15.66 -24.72 -3.53
C TRP A 32 -14.37 -25.30 -2.96
N ARG A 33 -13.46 -25.64 -3.84
CA ARG A 33 -12.15 -26.14 -3.42
C ARG A 33 -11.31 -25.01 -2.84
N CYS A 34 -10.74 -25.20 -1.66
CA CYS A 34 -9.99 -24.18 -0.92
C CYS A 34 -8.80 -23.60 -1.70
N TYR A 35 -8.22 -24.41 -2.62
CA TYR A 35 -7.12 -23.96 -3.49
C TYR A 35 -7.58 -23.13 -4.69
N VAL A 36 -8.88 -23.03 -4.95
CA VAL A 36 -9.45 -22.15 -5.99
C VAL A 36 -9.92 -20.84 -5.39
N PHE A 37 -10.71 -20.93 -4.32
CA PHE A 37 -11.24 -19.78 -3.60
C PHE A 37 -11.45 -20.13 -2.13
N PRO A 38 -10.65 -19.55 -1.18
CA PRO A 38 -10.70 -19.91 0.22
C PRO A 38 -11.94 -19.35 0.91
N ALA A 39 -12.38 -20.01 1.98
CA ALA A 39 -13.37 -19.45 2.88
C ALA A 39 -12.74 -18.33 3.74
N PRO A 40 -13.51 -17.33 4.21
CA PRO A 40 -13.05 -16.36 5.21
C PRO A 40 -12.39 -17.00 6.44
N SER A 41 -12.89 -18.13 6.91
CA SER A 41 -12.30 -18.90 8.01
C SER A 41 -10.86 -19.35 7.69
N HIS A 42 -10.59 -19.87 6.49
CA HIS A 42 -9.23 -20.26 6.07
C HIS A 42 -8.28 -19.08 5.97
N VAL A 43 -8.78 -17.93 5.46
CA VAL A 43 -8.00 -16.69 5.41
C VAL A 43 -7.61 -16.23 6.81
N PHE A 44 -8.55 -16.30 7.76
CA PHE A 44 -8.30 -15.95 9.15
C PHE A 44 -7.24 -16.87 9.78
N ASP A 45 -7.34 -18.18 9.55
CA ASP A 45 -6.37 -19.17 10.03
C ASP A 45 -4.95 -18.90 9.52
N SER A 46 -4.81 -18.67 8.22
CA SER A 46 -3.51 -18.35 7.62
C SER A 46 -2.91 -17.09 8.23
N LEU A 47 -3.73 -16.04 8.47
CA LEU A 47 -3.27 -14.81 9.13
C LEU A 47 -2.85 -15.07 10.57
N VAL A 48 -3.60 -15.86 11.34
CA VAL A 48 -3.28 -16.21 12.72
C VAL A 48 -1.96 -16.97 12.79
N ASN A 49 -1.70 -17.89 11.84
CA ASN A 49 -0.43 -18.61 11.73
C ASN A 49 0.75 -17.65 11.46
N LEU A 50 0.59 -16.70 10.53
CA LEU A 50 1.62 -15.71 10.21
C LEU A 50 1.95 -14.77 11.38
N ILE A 51 0.98 -14.56 12.30
CA ILE A 51 1.19 -13.79 13.53
C ILE A 51 1.86 -14.64 14.64
N GLY A 52 2.00 -15.96 14.42
CA GLY A 52 2.64 -16.85 15.38
C GLY A 52 1.71 -17.39 16.46
N PHE A 53 0.40 -17.32 16.27
CA PHE A 53 -0.57 -18.04 17.06
C PHE A 53 -0.79 -19.44 16.47
N LYS A 54 -0.88 -20.46 17.30
CA LYS A 54 -1.39 -21.77 16.85
C LYS A 54 -2.85 -21.63 16.42
N THR A 55 -3.17 -22.18 15.28
CA THR A 55 -4.51 -22.06 14.70
C THR A 55 -5.58 -22.66 15.60
N TRP A 56 -6.66 -21.92 15.73
CA TRP A 56 -7.85 -22.38 16.45
C TRP A 56 -8.57 -23.53 15.72
N PHE A 57 -8.34 -23.64 14.42
CA PHE A 57 -8.98 -24.60 13.52
C PHE A 57 -8.11 -25.84 13.23
N GLY A 58 -6.94 -25.98 13.87
CA GLY A 58 -6.01 -27.06 13.68
C GLY A 58 -5.13 -26.89 12.43
N ASP A 59 -4.00 -27.58 12.42
CA ASP A 59 -3.10 -27.55 11.27
C ASP A 59 -3.80 -28.12 10.02
N PRO A 60 -3.68 -27.45 8.87
CA PRO A 60 -4.21 -27.98 7.63
C PRO A 60 -3.52 -29.31 7.30
N VAL A 61 -4.28 -30.38 7.29
CA VAL A 61 -3.76 -31.69 6.89
C VAL A 61 -4.00 -31.86 5.40
N TRP A 62 -2.94 -31.85 4.62
CA TRP A 62 -2.99 -32.24 3.21
C TRP A 62 -3.14 -33.76 3.14
N ALA A 63 -4.29 -34.22 2.71
CA ALA A 63 -4.44 -35.64 2.35
C ALA A 63 -3.74 -35.84 1.00
N VAL A 64 -2.70 -36.68 1.02
CA VAL A 64 -1.99 -37.11 -0.19
C VAL A 64 -2.52 -38.52 -0.52
N ASP A 65 -2.92 -38.72 -1.78
CA ASP A 65 -3.32 -40.07 -2.23
C ASP A 65 -2.10 -41.02 -2.32
N ALA A 66 -2.36 -42.31 -2.52
CA ALA A 66 -1.31 -43.32 -2.67
C ALA A 66 -0.36 -43.06 -3.86
N ALA A 67 -0.71 -42.14 -4.75
CA ALA A 67 0.08 -41.72 -5.92
C ALA A 67 0.84 -40.41 -5.67
N GLY A 68 0.75 -39.81 -4.49
CA GLY A 68 1.46 -38.57 -4.15
C GLY A 68 0.76 -37.27 -4.59
N HIS A 69 -0.49 -37.35 -5.04
CA HIS A 69 -1.24 -36.14 -5.42
C HIS A 69 -2.02 -35.60 -4.20
N SER A 70 -2.00 -34.30 -4.00
CA SER A 70 -2.81 -33.64 -2.98
C SER A 70 -4.30 -33.72 -3.37
N VAL A 71 -5.07 -34.59 -2.71
CA VAL A 71 -6.43 -34.94 -3.13
C VAL A 71 -7.50 -34.11 -2.46
N ALA A 72 -7.29 -33.63 -1.26
CA ALA A 72 -8.21 -32.73 -0.58
C ALA A 72 -7.55 -32.06 0.61
N PHE A 73 -7.91 -30.82 0.84
CA PHE A 73 -7.73 -30.18 2.11
C PHE A 73 -8.80 -30.72 3.06
N GLN A 74 -8.42 -31.57 3.99
CA GLN A 74 -9.32 -31.97 5.07
C GLN A 74 -9.09 -31.03 6.24
N MET A 75 -10.14 -30.31 6.65
CA MET A 75 -10.18 -29.73 7.99
C MET A 75 -9.92 -30.85 8.99
N ASN A 76 -9.12 -30.57 10.01
CA ASN A 76 -8.90 -31.49 11.08
C ASN A 76 -10.27 -32.00 11.57
N PRO A 77 -10.56 -33.34 11.52
CA PRO A 77 -11.86 -33.87 11.89
C PRO A 77 -12.19 -33.66 13.39
N ASN A 78 -11.22 -33.18 14.17
CA ASN A 78 -11.41 -32.80 15.57
C ASN A 78 -11.86 -31.35 15.78
N TRP A 79 -12.21 -30.63 14.71
CA TRP A 79 -12.87 -29.36 14.82
C TRP A 79 -14.39 -29.54 15.05
N PRO A 80 -15.05 -28.87 15.96
CA PRO A 80 -14.61 -27.71 16.74
C PRO A 80 -14.49 -28.05 18.24
N LEU A 81 -13.72 -27.27 18.95
CA LEU A 81 -13.91 -27.10 20.40
C LEU A 81 -13.21 -28.04 21.37
N HIS A 82 -12.18 -28.72 21.03
CA HIS A 82 -11.29 -29.19 22.09
C HIS A 82 -10.31 -28.10 22.49
N GLY A 83 -10.86 -27.06 23.15
CA GLY A 83 -10.32 -26.11 24.11
C GLY A 83 -8.82 -25.97 24.30
N GLN A 84 -8.03 -26.06 23.21
CA GLN A 84 -6.65 -25.63 23.29
C GLN A 84 -6.65 -24.11 23.13
N PRO A 85 -6.28 -23.37 24.18
CA PRO A 85 -6.21 -21.91 24.08
C PRO A 85 -5.23 -21.52 22.98
N LEU A 86 -5.53 -20.42 22.27
CA LEU A 86 -4.59 -19.75 21.38
C LEU A 86 -3.25 -19.64 22.10
N GLN A 87 -2.24 -20.40 21.68
CA GLN A 87 -0.91 -20.31 22.26
C GLN A 87 -0.04 -19.46 21.32
N LEU A 88 0.51 -18.39 21.87
CA LEU A 88 1.56 -17.62 21.20
C LEU A 88 2.79 -18.52 21.01
N THR A 89 3.13 -18.83 19.78
CA THR A 89 4.37 -19.53 19.44
C THR A 89 5.51 -18.51 19.35
N GLY A 90 5.96 -17.98 20.47
CA GLY A 90 7.07 -17.05 20.52
C GLY A 90 6.67 -15.58 20.76
N SER A 91 7.62 -14.67 20.61
CA SER A 91 7.38 -13.22 20.68
C SER A 91 6.62 -12.77 19.45
N LEU A 92 5.56 -11.95 19.62
CA LEU A 92 4.81 -11.34 18.53
C LEU A 92 5.72 -10.60 17.51
N TRP A 93 6.82 -10.03 18.00
CA TRP A 93 7.78 -9.30 17.16
C TRP A 93 8.68 -10.20 16.31
N ASN A 94 8.82 -11.48 16.70
CA ASN A 94 9.62 -12.46 15.95
C ASN A 94 8.75 -13.33 15.02
N SER A 95 7.45 -13.09 14.98
CA SER A 95 6.56 -13.77 14.05
C SER A 95 6.71 -13.19 12.63
N GLN A 96 6.43 -14.00 11.62
CA GLN A 96 6.69 -13.67 10.22
C GLN A 96 6.00 -12.38 9.77
N LEU A 97 4.72 -12.20 10.08
CA LEU A 97 3.94 -11.06 9.59
C LEU A 97 4.40 -9.71 10.19
N PRO A 98 4.56 -9.54 11.51
CA PRO A 98 5.08 -8.28 12.07
C PRO A 98 6.48 -7.94 11.59
N ALA A 99 7.37 -8.92 11.47
CA ALA A 99 8.72 -8.71 10.93
C ALA A 99 8.67 -8.25 9.47
N ALA A 100 7.87 -8.92 8.63
CA ALA A 100 7.69 -8.56 7.23
C ALA A 100 7.08 -7.15 7.08
N VAL A 101 6.07 -6.79 7.89
CA VAL A 101 5.48 -5.45 7.90
C VAL A 101 6.54 -4.40 8.27
N GLY A 102 7.36 -4.66 9.29
CA GLY A 102 8.46 -3.76 9.69
C GLY A 102 9.46 -3.54 8.55
N THR A 103 9.88 -4.60 7.89
CA THR A 103 10.80 -4.55 6.73
C THR A 103 10.20 -3.74 5.57
N SER A 104 8.94 -4.02 5.19
CA SER A 104 8.26 -3.29 4.11
C SER A 104 8.06 -1.81 4.44
N ILE A 105 7.73 -1.47 5.69
CA ILE A 105 7.59 -0.07 6.12
C ILE A 105 8.93 0.65 6.04
N LEU A 106 10.03 0.03 6.46
CA LEU A 106 11.36 0.63 6.38
C LEU A 106 11.77 0.90 4.91
N ARG A 107 11.60 -0.09 4.03
CA ARG A 107 11.85 0.05 2.59
C ARG A 107 10.99 1.15 1.98
N LEU A 108 9.70 1.19 2.36
CA LEU A 108 8.77 2.23 1.91
C LEU A 108 9.24 3.61 2.32
N LEU A 109 9.59 3.80 3.59
CA LEU A 109 10.05 5.10 4.09
C LEU A 109 11.32 5.57 3.35
N LEU A 110 12.28 4.68 3.11
CA LEU A 110 13.50 5.00 2.37
C LEU A 110 13.19 5.34 0.90
N GLY A 111 12.51 4.45 0.18
CA GLY A 111 12.19 4.64 -1.23
C GLY A 111 11.27 5.85 -1.46
N PHE A 112 10.26 6.03 -0.61
CA PHE A 112 9.36 7.18 -0.68
C PHE A 112 10.06 8.50 -0.37
N SER A 113 10.98 8.53 0.61
CA SER A 113 11.76 9.74 0.92
C SER A 113 12.62 10.18 -0.27
N ILE A 114 13.29 9.23 -0.92
CA ILE A 114 14.06 9.51 -2.14
C ILE A 114 13.12 10.03 -3.24
N SER A 115 11.97 9.39 -3.43
CA SER A 115 10.96 9.81 -4.42
C SER A 115 10.42 11.21 -4.15
N VAL A 116 10.20 11.56 -2.90
CA VAL A 116 9.76 12.89 -2.49
C VAL A 116 10.80 13.93 -2.86
N VAL A 117 12.07 13.71 -2.51
CA VAL A 117 13.15 14.65 -2.83
C VAL A 117 13.26 14.86 -4.34
N LEU A 118 13.35 13.77 -5.11
CA LEU A 118 13.46 13.85 -6.57
C LEU A 118 12.21 14.45 -7.22
N GLY A 119 11.04 13.99 -6.80
CA GLY A 119 9.76 14.43 -7.35
C GLY A 119 9.46 15.90 -7.07
N LEU A 120 9.75 16.39 -5.86
CA LEU A 120 9.60 17.78 -5.50
C LEU A 120 10.57 18.67 -6.29
N PHE A 121 11.85 18.27 -6.37
CA PHE A 121 12.86 19.02 -7.10
C PHE A 121 12.48 19.16 -8.58
N ILE A 122 12.17 18.05 -9.24
CA ILE A 122 11.83 18.04 -10.66
C ILE A 122 10.47 18.70 -10.91
N GLY A 123 9.46 18.44 -10.06
CA GLY A 123 8.15 19.08 -10.18
C GLY A 123 8.20 20.60 -10.06
N LEU A 124 9.00 21.13 -9.13
CA LEU A 124 9.25 22.57 -9.01
C LEU A 124 10.03 23.10 -10.22
N ALA A 125 11.02 22.37 -10.72
CA ALA A 125 11.76 22.74 -11.92
C ALA A 125 10.85 22.83 -13.16
N MET A 126 9.96 21.83 -13.35
CA MET A 126 8.96 21.85 -14.42
C MET A 126 7.96 23.01 -14.27
N PHE A 127 7.53 23.30 -13.04
CA PHE A 127 6.68 24.48 -12.78
C PHE A 127 7.40 25.78 -13.10
N ARG A 128 8.69 25.92 -12.76
CA ARG A 128 9.47 27.15 -12.92
C ARG A 128 9.92 27.36 -14.35
N PHE A 129 10.35 26.34 -15.06
CA PHE A 129 10.98 26.42 -16.37
C PHE A 129 10.12 25.73 -17.42
N LYS A 130 9.49 26.54 -18.29
CA LYS A 130 8.62 26.03 -19.37
C LYS A 130 9.34 25.06 -20.33
N PHE A 131 10.66 25.25 -20.54
CA PHE A 131 11.46 24.34 -21.35
C PHE A 131 11.58 22.94 -20.73
N ILE A 132 11.87 22.88 -19.42
CA ILE A 132 11.94 21.61 -18.69
C ILE A 132 10.59 20.90 -18.73
N ASP A 133 9.51 21.63 -18.54
CA ASP A 133 8.17 21.07 -18.59
C ASP A 133 7.79 20.56 -19.99
N ALA A 134 8.10 21.30 -21.04
CA ALA A 134 7.84 20.86 -22.40
C ALA A 134 8.63 19.59 -22.76
N LEU A 135 9.84 19.43 -22.21
CA LEU A 135 10.68 18.27 -22.43
C LEU A 135 10.27 17.06 -21.56
N LEU A 136 10.16 17.25 -20.24
CA LEU A 136 9.95 16.17 -19.30
C LEU A 136 8.47 15.84 -19.05
N GLY A 137 7.57 16.82 -19.23
CA GLY A 137 6.14 16.63 -18.94
C GLY A 137 5.51 15.45 -19.67
N PRO A 138 5.57 15.40 -21.01
CA PRO A 138 5.03 14.27 -21.77
C PRO A 138 5.72 12.93 -21.45
N VAL A 139 7.04 12.96 -21.23
CA VAL A 139 7.82 11.76 -20.89
C VAL A 139 7.41 11.21 -19.53
N PHE A 140 7.31 12.06 -18.51
CA PHE A 140 6.91 11.64 -17.16
C PHE A 140 5.47 11.16 -17.12
N LEU A 141 4.58 11.79 -17.86
CA LEU A 141 3.21 11.33 -17.99
C LEU A 141 3.16 9.94 -18.64
N GLY A 142 3.95 9.70 -19.69
CA GLY A 142 4.07 8.38 -20.32
C GLY A 142 4.67 7.35 -19.37
N LEU A 143 5.77 7.66 -18.68
CA LEU A 143 6.42 6.76 -17.73
C LEU A 143 5.55 6.44 -16.52
N GLN A 144 4.71 7.37 -16.08
CA GLN A 144 3.74 7.14 -14.99
C GLN A 144 2.66 6.12 -15.37
N THR A 145 2.37 5.94 -16.66
CA THR A 145 1.38 4.93 -17.12
C THR A 145 1.94 3.52 -17.12
N LEU A 146 3.28 3.35 -17.05
CA LEU A 146 3.88 2.03 -16.95
C LEU A 146 3.53 1.38 -15.61
N PRO A 147 3.02 0.14 -15.61
CA PRO A 147 2.91 -0.64 -14.39
C PRO A 147 4.26 -0.72 -13.69
N SER A 148 4.30 -0.45 -12.40
CA SER A 148 5.56 -0.41 -11.64
C SER A 148 6.35 -1.72 -11.70
N VAL A 149 5.67 -2.85 -11.88
CA VAL A 149 6.29 -4.17 -12.09
C VAL A 149 7.20 -4.20 -13.33
N CYS A 150 6.93 -3.38 -14.34
CA CYS A 150 7.78 -3.31 -15.54
C CYS A 150 9.19 -2.77 -15.26
N TRP A 151 9.41 -2.08 -14.12
CA TRP A 151 10.73 -1.64 -13.71
C TRP A 151 11.59 -2.75 -13.08
N VAL A 152 10.96 -3.87 -12.66
CA VAL A 152 11.67 -4.98 -12.01
C VAL A 152 12.73 -5.61 -12.89
N PRO A 153 12.47 -6.00 -14.17
CA PRO A 153 13.50 -6.56 -15.02
C PRO A 153 14.69 -5.61 -15.21
N LEU A 154 14.42 -4.32 -15.37
CA LEU A 154 15.48 -3.31 -15.49
C LEU A 154 16.30 -3.18 -14.20
N ALA A 155 15.63 -3.21 -13.04
CA ALA A 155 16.29 -3.19 -11.74
C ALA A 155 17.19 -4.41 -11.54
N VAL A 156 16.72 -5.61 -11.89
CA VAL A 156 17.50 -6.85 -11.81
C VAL A 156 18.74 -6.80 -12.70
N LEU A 157 18.58 -6.33 -13.94
CA LEU A 157 19.70 -6.25 -14.88
C LEU A 157 20.75 -5.20 -14.49
N ALA A 158 20.29 -4.05 -13.98
CA ALA A 158 21.18 -2.93 -13.67
C ALA A 158 21.81 -3.02 -12.26
N LEU A 159 21.06 -3.51 -11.27
CA LEU A 159 21.42 -3.48 -9.86
C LEU A 159 21.55 -4.87 -9.24
N GLY A 160 21.02 -5.90 -9.90
CA GLY A 160 20.96 -7.26 -9.37
C GLY A 160 19.79 -7.46 -8.40
N ILE A 161 19.69 -8.67 -7.83
CA ILE A 161 18.66 -9.05 -6.84
C ILE A 161 19.15 -8.64 -5.45
N ASN A 162 18.81 -7.44 -5.04
CA ASN A 162 19.19 -6.86 -3.75
C ASN A 162 18.22 -5.77 -3.28
N GLU A 163 18.45 -5.23 -2.08
CA GLU A 163 17.64 -4.16 -1.49
C GLU A 163 17.59 -2.89 -2.37
N THR A 164 18.70 -2.56 -3.04
CA THR A 164 18.77 -1.39 -3.92
C THR A 164 17.85 -1.54 -5.12
N GLY A 165 17.69 -2.77 -5.64
CA GLY A 165 16.74 -3.08 -6.72
C GLY A 165 15.29 -2.81 -6.31
N ILE A 166 14.88 -3.23 -5.10
CA ILE A 166 13.53 -2.94 -4.58
C ILE A 166 13.33 -1.43 -4.40
N LEU A 167 14.32 -0.74 -3.81
CA LEU A 167 14.26 0.71 -3.63
C LEU A 167 14.15 1.43 -4.98
N PHE A 168 14.91 1.00 -5.99
CA PHE A 168 14.82 1.54 -7.35
C PHE A 168 13.41 1.41 -7.92
N VAL A 169 12.80 0.22 -7.86
CA VAL A 169 11.42 0.00 -8.33
C VAL A 169 10.42 0.90 -7.59
N THR A 170 10.59 1.05 -6.28
CA THR A 170 9.74 1.91 -5.45
C THR A 170 9.87 3.38 -5.86
N VAL A 171 11.11 3.84 -6.10
CA VAL A 171 11.38 5.21 -6.54
C VAL A 171 10.83 5.46 -7.93
N MET A 172 11.15 4.59 -8.90
CA MET A 172 10.69 4.75 -10.28
C MET A 172 9.17 4.71 -10.41
N GLY A 173 8.49 3.93 -9.57
CA GLY A 173 7.03 3.89 -9.55
C GLY A 173 6.37 5.14 -8.98
N SER A 174 7.03 5.94 -8.17
CA SER A 174 6.38 6.99 -7.38
C SER A 174 6.82 8.42 -7.69
N PHE A 175 8.10 8.67 -7.99
CA PHE A 175 8.59 10.06 -8.13
C PHE A 175 7.98 10.81 -9.32
N PHE A 176 7.65 10.12 -10.43
CA PHE A 176 6.95 10.73 -11.56
C PHE A 176 5.59 11.28 -11.14
N SER A 177 4.84 10.51 -10.34
CA SER A 177 3.54 10.94 -9.83
C SER A 177 3.65 12.17 -8.94
N ILE A 178 4.66 12.22 -8.06
CA ILE A 178 4.91 13.38 -7.20
C ILE A 178 5.22 14.61 -8.05
N ALA A 179 6.13 14.48 -9.03
CA ALA A 179 6.55 15.59 -9.89
C ALA A 179 5.39 16.16 -10.71
N ILE A 180 4.61 15.30 -11.36
CA ILE A 180 3.47 15.69 -12.20
C ILE A 180 2.37 16.33 -11.34
N THR A 181 1.97 15.68 -10.25
CA THR A 181 0.88 16.15 -9.39
C THR A 181 1.24 17.50 -8.74
N LEU A 182 2.51 17.66 -8.31
CA LEU A 182 2.98 18.94 -7.77
C LEU A 182 2.96 20.06 -8.81
N ARG A 183 3.53 19.80 -10.00
CA ARG A 183 3.54 20.75 -11.11
C ARG A 183 2.13 21.23 -11.44
N ASP A 184 1.21 20.29 -11.63
CA ASP A 184 -0.16 20.59 -12.04
C ASP A 184 -0.93 21.32 -10.93
N GLY A 185 -0.77 20.91 -9.69
CA GLY A 185 -1.39 21.56 -8.55
C GLY A 185 -0.87 23.00 -8.34
N LEU A 186 0.42 23.26 -8.56
CA LEU A 186 0.97 24.60 -8.50
C LEU A 186 0.45 25.50 -9.63
N ARG A 187 0.14 24.93 -10.80
CA ARG A 187 -0.46 25.68 -11.93
C ARG A 187 -1.90 26.11 -11.67
N VAL A 188 -2.64 25.30 -10.94
CA VAL A 188 -4.05 25.58 -10.59
C VAL A 188 -4.14 26.55 -9.40
N THR A 189 -3.03 26.84 -8.71
CA THR A 189 -3.01 27.82 -7.61
C THR A 189 -3.55 29.18 -8.07
N PRO A 190 -4.54 29.76 -7.35
CA PRO A 190 -5.18 31.01 -7.76
C PRO A 190 -4.19 32.14 -8.03
N THR A 191 -4.36 32.80 -9.16
CA THR A 191 -3.46 33.91 -9.63
C THR A 191 -3.42 35.09 -8.67
N ILE A 192 -4.45 35.23 -7.81
CA ILE A 192 -4.51 36.30 -6.80
C ILE A 192 -3.34 36.26 -5.83
N TYR A 193 -2.90 35.07 -5.40
CA TYR A 193 -1.72 34.93 -4.53
C TYR A 193 -0.45 35.40 -5.22
N ARG A 194 -0.32 35.10 -6.51
CA ARG A 194 0.81 35.55 -7.32
C ARG A 194 0.81 37.08 -7.48
N SER A 195 -0.32 37.66 -7.83
CA SER A 195 -0.47 39.11 -8.02
C SER A 195 -0.24 39.84 -6.70
N ALA A 196 -0.83 39.38 -5.61
CA ALA A 196 -0.61 39.99 -4.29
C ALA A 196 0.87 39.94 -3.89
N GLY A 197 1.53 38.79 -4.05
CA GLY A 197 2.96 38.68 -3.75
C GLY A 197 3.83 39.66 -4.51
N LEU A 198 3.56 39.88 -5.78
CA LEU A 198 4.29 40.86 -6.61
C LEU A 198 4.04 42.28 -6.15
N VAL A 199 2.79 42.65 -5.81
CA VAL A 199 2.44 43.98 -5.27
C VAL A 199 3.15 44.23 -3.93
N PHE A 200 3.31 43.22 -3.08
CA PHE A 200 4.07 43.30 -1.82
C PHE A 200 5.59 43.22 -2.01
N GLY A 201 6.09 43.28 -3.25
CA GLY A 201 7.52 43.35 -3.55
C GLY A 201 8.25 42.01 -3.46
N ALA A 202 7.55 40.90 -3.42
CA ALA A 202 8.16 39.58 -3.44
C ALA A 202 8.70 39.26 -4.85
N HIS A 203 10.03 39.23 -5.02
CA HIS A 203 10.70 38.91 -6.30
C HIS A 203 11.73 37.77 -6.11
N GLY A 204 12.08 37.11 -7.21
CA GLY A 204 13.12 36.06 -7.21
C GLY A 204 12.80 34.90 -6.24
N ILE A 205 13.79 34.48 -5.46
CA ILE A 205 13.66 33.35 -4.51
C ILE A 205 12.61 33.64 -3.43
N LYS A 206 12.52 34.90 -2.95
CA LYS A 206 11.51 35.29 -1.94
C LYS A 206 10.09 35.05 -2.43
N PHE A 207 9.82 35.30 -3.71
CA PHE A 207 8.52 35.02 -4.31
C PHE A 207 8.15 33.52 -4.21
N TYR A 208 9.09 32.65 -4.50
CA TYR A 208 8.83 31.19 -4.41
C TYR A 208 8.69 30.70 -2.97
N THR A 209 9.58 31.12 -2.08
CA THR A 209 9.59 30.63 -0.68
C THR A 209 8.49 31.22 0.20
N GLN A 210 8.13 32.49 -0.01
CA GLN A 210 7.18 33.20 0.85
C GLN A 210 5.76 33.28 0.27
N VAL A 211 5.58 33.12 -1.04
CA VAL A 211 4.28 33.21 -1.71
C VAL A 211 3.87 31.90 -2.34
N MET A 212 4.65 31.41 -3.31
CA MET A 212 4.24 30.24 -4.09
C MET A 212 4.28 28.94 -3.30
N LEU A 213 5.31 28.71 -2.47
CA LEU A 213 5.42 27.50 -1.68
C LEU A 213 4.30 27.40 -0.63
N PRO A 214 4.01 28.44 0.18
CA PRO A 214 2.85 28.43 1.06
C PRO A 214 1.52 28.25 0.31
N ALA A 215 1.29 29.01 -0.77
CA ALA A 215 0.07 28.90 -1.58
C ALA A 215 -0.07 27.51 -2.25
N GLY A 216 1.03 26.83 -2.52
CA GLY A 216 1.10 25.50 -3.11
C GLY A 216 1.05 24.35 -2.09
N LEU A 217 0.95 24.61 -0.78
CA LEU A 217 0.87 23.56 0.23
C LEU A 217 -0.26 22.54 0.00
N PRO A 218 -1.45 22.93 -0.48
CA PRO A 218 -2.48 21.95 -0.86
C PRO A 218 -2.02 21.00 -1.97
N ALA A 219 -1.36 21.56 -3.00
CA ALA A 219 -0.80 20.77 -4.10
C ALA A 219 0.31 19.84 -3.62
N LEU A 220 1.16 20.29 -2.71
CA LEU A 220 2.19 19.48 -2.07
C LEU A 220 1.56 18.32 -1.28
N ALA A 221 0.55 18.56 -0.47
CA ALA A 221 -0.11 17.52 0.29
C ALA A 221 -0.74 16.46 -0.63
N SER A 222 -1.40 16.87 -1.69
CA SER A 222 -1.99 15.95 -2.68
C SER A 222 -0.92 15.18 -3.46
N SER A 223 0.22 15.79 -3.81
CA SER A 223 1.31 15.12 -4.50
C SER A 223 1.98 14.06 -3.61
N LEU A 224 2.17 14.33 -2.33
CA LEU A 224 2.69 13.34 -1.37
C LEU A 224 1.73 12.16 -1.19
N ARG A 225 0.43 12.42 -1.08
CA ARG A 225 -0.60 11.38 -0.98
C ARG A 225 -0.63 10.48 -2.21
N SER A 226 -0.64 11.08 -3.40
CA SER A 226 -0.57 10.35 -4.67
C SER A 226 0.71 9.53 -4.77
N GLY A 227 1.87 10.16 -4.51
CA GLY A 227 3.17 9.51 -4.53
C GLY A 227 3.28 8.33 -3.58
N PHE A 228 2.74 8.45 -2.35
CA PHE A 228 2.70 7.35 -1.40
C PHE A 228 1.89 6.17 -1.95
N SER A 229 0.73 6.41 -2.53
CA SER A 229 -0.11 5.36 -3.11
C SER A 229 0.60 4.61 -4.24
N PHE A 230 1.41 5.30 -5.03
CA PHE A 230 2.24 4.69 -6.06
C PHE A 230 3.45 3.97 -5.46
N ALA A 231 4.13 4.54 -4.46
CA ALA A 231 5.26 3.94 -3.77
C ALA A 231 4.87 2.61 -3.12
N TRP A 232 3.73 2.59 -2.40
CA TRP A 232 3.22 1.38 -1.76
C TRP A 232 2.98 0.25 -2.76
N ARG A 233 2.27 0.54 -3.86
CA ARG A 233 2.01 -0.46 -4.91
C ARG A 233 3.28 -0.96 -5.59
N SER A 234 4.23 -0.05 -5.84
CA SER A 234 5.50 -0.39 -6.48
C SER A 234 6.37 -1.25 -5.58
N LEU A 235 6.42 -0.93 -4.27
CA LEU A 235 7.13 -1.73 -3.28
C LEU A 235 6.57 -3.15 -3.20
N MET A 236 5.25 -3.29 -3.10
CA MET A 236 4.61 -4.61 -3.06
C MET A 236 4.90 -5.42 -4.31
N GLY A 237 4.86 -4.79 -5.50
CA GLY A 237 5.24 -5.42 -6.76
C GLY A 237 6.71 -5.82 -6.81
N GLY A 238 7.60 -5.00 -6.27
CA GLY A 238 9.03 -5.33 -6.12
C GLY A 238 9.24 -6.51 -5.18
N GLU A 239 8.72 -6.45 -3.97
CA GLU A 239 8.87 -7.52 -2.96
C GLU A 239 8.26 -8.86 -3.40
N LEU A 240 7.25 -8.85 -4.28
CA LEU A 240 6.68 -10.06 -4.85
C LEU A 240 7.67 -10.85 -5.73
N ILE A 241 8.59 -10.15 -6.37
CA ILE A 241 9.51 -10.72 -7.38
C ILE A 241 10.93 -10.87 -6.82
N PHE A 242 11.39 -9.91 -6.02
CA PHE A 242 12.71 -9.99 -5.40
C PHE A 242 12.68 -10.91 -4.18
N VAL A 243 13.34 -12.05 -4.30
CA VAL A 243 13.52 -12.99 -3.17
C VAL A 243 14.79 -12.58 -2.42
N LEU A 244 14.61 -11.96 -1.26
CA LEU A 244 15.70 -11.48 -0.40
C LEU A 244 15.67 -12.17 0.97
N LYS A 245 16.82 -12.11 1.68
CA LYS A 245 16.93 -12.68 3.05
C LYS A 245 15.98 -12.03 4.06
N GLN A 246 15.74 -10.72 3.91
CA GLN A 246 14.76 -10.01 4.73
C GLN A 246 13.42 -10.03 4.01
N GLU A 247 12.51 -10.80 4.56
CA GLU A 247 11.17 -10.98 3.99
C GLU A 247 10.33 -9.74 4.23
N GLY A 248 9.68 -9.26 3.15
CA GLY A 248 8.66 -8.22 3.22
C GLY A 248 7.24 -8.79 3.05
N VAL A 249 6.23 -7.95 3.17
CA VAL A 249 4.82 -8.36 3.01
C VAL A 249 4.55 -8.91 1.61
N GLY A 250 5.18 -8.31 0.58
CA GLY A 250 5.08 -8.82 -0.80
C GLY A 250 5.69 -10.20 -0.97
N HIS A 251 6.76 -10.52 -0.24
CA HIS A 251 7.37 -11.85 -0.24
C HIS A 251 6.44 -12.90 0.39
N LEU A 252 5.75 -12.58 1.49
CA LEU A 252 4.77 -13.50 2.10
C LEU A 252 3.66 -13.88 1.11
N LEU A 253 3.26 -12.96 0.24
CA LEU A 253 2.30 -13.25 -0.82
C LEU A 253 2.89 -14.20 -1.88
N ALA A 254 4.16 -14.02 -2.25
CA ALA A 254 4.86 -14.94 -3.16
C ALA A 254 4.94 -16.35 -2.58
N VAL A 255 5.33 -16.47 -1.31
CA VAL A 255 5.40 -17.74 -0.58
C VAL A 255 4.04 -18.46 -0.56
N GLY A 256 2.96 -17.75 -0.18
CA GLY A 256 1.61 -18.33 -0.22
C GLY A 256 1.24 -18.86 -1.60
N ARG A 257 1.61 -18.15 -2.68
CA ARG A 257 1.38 -18.59 -4.06
C ARG A 257 2.20 -19.83 -4.41
N GLU A 258 3.47 -19.89 -4.01
CA GLU A 258 4.35 -21.05 -4.28
C GLU A 258 3.90 -22.31 -3.60
N PHE A 259 3.42 -22.20 -2.36
CA PHE A 259 2.90 -23.34 -1.60
C PHE A 259 1.42 -23.65 -1.88
N GLY A 260 0.75 -22.86 -2.75
CA GLY A 260 -0.67 -23.05 -3.04
C GLY A 260 -1.61 -22.71 -1.88
N ASP A 261 -1.10 -22.00 -0.85
CA ASP A 261 -1.93 -21.51 0.26
C ASP A 261 -2.67 -20.23 -0.16
N VAL A 262 -3.83 -20.43 -0.77
CA VAL A 262 -4.68 -19.32 -1.22
C VAL A 262 -5.22 -18.52 -0.04
N GLY A 263 -5.39 -19.13 1.13
CA GLY A 263 -5.76 -18.45 2.37
C GLY A 263 -4.72 -17.42 2.78
N GLN A 264 -3.43 -17.79 2.74
CA GLN A 264 -2.31 -16.87 3.00
C GLN A 264 -2.28 -15.74 1.96
N VAL A 265 -2.41 -16.07 0.67
CA VAL A 265 -2.40 -15.06 -0.41
C VAL A 265 -3.48 -14.00 -0.18
N VAL A 266 -4.72 -14.41 0.03
CA VAL A 266 -5.85 -13.50 0.26
C VAL A 266 -5.67 -12.75 1.58
N GLY A 267 -5.22 -13.41 2.64
CA GLY A 267 -4.95 -12.79 3.94
C GLY A 267 -3.90 -11.69 3.85
N VAL A 268 -2.78 -11.96 3.19
CA VAL A 268 -1.71 -10.96 2.96
C VAL A 268 -2.22 -9.79 2.11
N MET A 269 -3.05 -10.05 1.08
CA MET A 269 -3.70 -8.98 0.32
C MET A 269 -4.57 -8.08 1.20
N PHE A 270 -5.34 -8.64 2.14
CA PHE A 270 -6.10 -7.86 3.12
C PHE A 270 -5.18 -6.98 3.99
N ILE A 271 -4.07 -7.53 4.47
CA ILE A 271 -3.08 -6.76 5.25
C ILE A 271 -2.51 -5.61 4.43
N MET A 272 -2.15 -5.84 3.16
CA MET A 272 -1.67 -4.78 2.27
C MET A 272 -2.70 -3.65 2.11
N VAL A 273 -3.97 -3.99 1.93
CA VAL A 273 -5.06 -3.01 1.84
C VAL A 273 -5.22 -2.26 3.15
N LEU A 274 -5.20 -2.95 4.30
CA LEU A 274 -5.33 -2.33 5.62
C LEU A 274 -4.19 -1.35 5.90
N ILE A 275 -2.94 -1.71 5.59
CA ILE A 275 -1.79 -0.82 5.77
C ILE A 275 -1.93 0.43 4.89
N GLY A 276 -2.27 0.25 3.60
CA GLY A 276 -2.49 1.37 2.68
C GLY A 276 -3.62 2.30 3.14
N MET A 277 -4.76 1.73 3.57
CA MET A 277 -5.89 2.49 4.11
C MET A 277 -5.53 3.19 5.43
N ALA A 278 -4.79 2.55 6.31
CA ALA A 278 -4.34 3.13 7.57
C ALA A 278 -3.43 4.35 7.31
N ALA A 279 -2.46 4.21 6.41
CA ALA A 279 -1.59 5.32 6.04
C ALA A 279 -2.37 6.49 5.43
N ASP A 280 -3.31 6.21 4.50
CA ASP A 280 -4.17 7.24 3.93
C ASP A 280 -5.03 7.93 5.00
N ARG A 281 -5.70 7.16 5.86
CA ARG A 281 -6.65 7.66 6.86
C ARG A 281 -5.98 8.44 7.99
N PHE A 282 -4.81 7.97 8.46
CA PHE A 282 -4.17 8.50 9.68
C PHE A 282 -3.06 9.49 9.38
N ILE A 283 -2.45 9.44 8.19
CA ILE A 283 -1.33 10.32 7.81
C ILE A 283 -1.79 11.36 6.77
N PHE A 284 -2.22 10.91 5.59
CA PHE A 284 -2.45 11.82 4.46
C PHE A 284 -3.77 12.59 4.52
N ALA A 285 -4.87 11.94 4.88
CA ALA A 285 -6.16 12.63 4.97
C ALA A 285 -6.19 13.74 6.05
N PRO A 286 -5.62 13.57 7.26
CA PRO A 286 -5.51 14.66 8.23
C PRO A 286 -4.57 15.77 7.77
N LEU A 287 -3.43 15.41 7.14
CA LEU A 287 -2.48 16.38 6.60
C LEU A 287 -3.15 17.26 5.55
N GLU A 288 -3.82 16.66 4.58
CA GLU A 288 -4.53 17.37 3.52
C GLU A 288 -5.64 18.27 4.07
N LYS A 289 -6.46 17.77 5.00
CA LYS A 289 -7.50 18.56 5.66
C LYS A 289 -6.93 19.75 6.45
N LYS A 290 -5.84 19.55 7.19
CA LYS A 290 -5.18 20.62 7.95
C LYS A 290 -4.63 21.70 7.04
N VAL A 291 -4.09 21.32 5.89
CA VAL A 291 -3.60 22.26 4.90
C VAL A 291 -4.76 23.02 4.25
N GLN A 292 -5.79 22.29 3.76
CA GLN A 292 -6.96 22.91 3.11
C GLN A 292 -7.71 23.88 4.02
N SER A 293 -7.88 23.54 5.30
CA SER A 293 -8.57 24.41 6.28
C SER A 293 -7.83 25.75 6.52
N ARG A 294 -6.49 25.76 6.42
CA ARG A 294 -5.70 27.00 6.54
C ARG A 294 -5.89 27.94 5.36
N PHE A 295 -6.27 27.42 4.20
CA PHE A 295 -6.45 28.20 2.98
C PHE A 295 -7.93 28.48 2.64
N GLY A 296 -8.85 28.20 3.55
CA GLY A 296 -10.29 28.44 3.34
C GLY A 296 -10.91 27.55 2.25
N LEU A 297 -10.23 26.49 1.84
CA LEU A 297 -10.69 25.53 0.83
C LEU A 297 -11.46 24.34 1.43
N GLY A 298 -11.62 24.33 2.76
CA GLY A 298 -12.37 23.32 3.49
C GLY A 298 -13.80 23.77 3.69
N GLY A 299 -14.71 23.46 2.75
CA GLY A 299 -16.13 23.53 2.91
C GLY A 299 -16.70 22.25 3.51
#